data_86652510d72995cae852f65147b80b27
#
_entry.id   86652510d72995cae852f65147b80b27
#
_cell.length_a   1.000
_cell.length_b   1.000
_cell.length_c   1.000
_cell.angle_alpha   90.00
_cell.angle_beta   90.00
_cell.angle_gamma   90.00
#
_symmetry.space_group_name_H-M   'P 1'
#
loop_
_entity.id
_entity.type
_entity.pdbx_description
1 polymer ?
#
loop_
_entity_poly.entity_id
_entity_poly.type
_entity_poly.pdbx_seq_one_letter_code
_entity_poly.pdbx_strand_id
1 'polypeptide(L)'
;APGLLVAAAVLIATVLLAPNIGLLPRFGLAIGAALLPASLLPLIGRSLRRTPLAIWGMVLAHTGVAVAILGMASDSAFTQEKLTAVRPGERVAVGPWLVEFRDVLPIAGPNWTALDAELRASRGTGVTVLNPQSRYFAEPPTTTNEAAIDTSWNGQLYAVLGEPTDQGRWQLRLWWKPFVTLIWLGGFLIAFGGALALAGRVFRRRPQGFYRTGPFV
;
A
#
# COMPACT_ATOMS: atom_id res chain seq x y z
N ALA A 1 14.69 -5.43 -25.40
CA ALA A 1 14.04 -4.99 -24.57
C ALA A 1 12.82 -5.68 -23.94
N PRO A 2 13.05 -6.61 -22.98
CA PRO A 2 11.95 -7.37 -22.40
C PRO A 2 10.94 -6.48 -21.66
N GLY A 3 11.37 -5.41 -20.99
CA GLY A 3 10.48 -4.49 -20.28
C GLY A 3 9.47 -3.79 -21.20
N LEU A 4 9.85 -3.42 -22.42
CA LEU A 4 8.92 -2.81 -23.39
C LEU A 4 7.82 -3.79 -23.82
N LEU A 5 8.15 -5.06 -24.01
CA LEU A 5 7.17 -6.10 -24.33
C LEU A 5 6.19 -6.30 -23.18
N VAL A 6 6.68 -6.32 -21.94
CA VAL A 6 5.83 -6.40 -20.76
C VAL A 6 4.93 -5.18 -20.64
N ALA A 7 5.46 -3.96 -20.84
CA ALA A 7 4.66 -2.75 -20.84
C ALA A 7 3.53 -2.79 -21.88
N ALA A 8 3.86 -3.16 -23.12
CA ALA A 8 2.87 -3.28 -24.18
C ALA A 8 1.80 -4.32 -23.87
N ALA A 9 2.20 -5.49 -23.36
CA ALA A 9 1.28 -6.54 -22.97
C ALA A 9 0.32 -6.08 -21.85
N VAL A 10 0.81 -5.39 -20.82
CA VAL A 10 -0.01 -4.84 -19.73
C VAL A 10 -0.94 -3.75 -20.23
N LEU A 11 -0.50 -2.86 -21.11
CA LEU A 11 -1.37 -1.85 -21.73
C LEU A 11 -2.51 -2.50 -22.51
N ILE A 12 -2.19 -3.47 -23.36
CA ILE A 12 -3.22 -4.21 -24.12
C ILE A 12 -4.17 -4.92 -23.17
N ALA A 13 -3.64 -5.65 -22.18
CA ALA A 13 -4.47 -6.37 -21.21
C ALA A 13 -5.41 -5.42 -20.42
N THR A 14 -4.92 -4.25 -19.99
CA THR A 14 -5.76 -3.28 -19.26
C THR A 14 -6.83 -2.64 -20.15
N VAL A 15 -6.56 -2.46 -21.44
CA VAL A 15 -7.58 -1.98 -22.40
C VAL A 15 -8.67 -3.02 -22.60
N LEU A 16 -8.31 -4.29 -22.74
CA LEU A 16 -9.25 -5.38 -23.04
C LEU A 16 -10.03 -5.85 -21.81
N LEU A 17 -9.36 -6.00 -20.66
CA LEU A 17 -9.94 -6.63 -19.46
C LEU A 17 -10.50 -5.61 -18.45
N ALA A 18 -10.06 -4.37 -18.51
CA ALA A 18 -10.45 -3.32 -17.59
C ALA A 18 -10.63 -1.97 -18.30
N PRO A 19 -11.62 -1.85 -19.21
CA PRO A 19 -11.81 -0.67 -20.07
C PRO A 19 -12.09 0.61 -19.27
N ASN A 20 -12.64 0.49 -18.06
CA ASN A 20 -13.02 1.62 -17.21
C ASN A 20 -11.86 2.24 -16.41
N ILE A 21 -10.65 1.65 -16.47
CA ILE A 21 -9.48 2.22 -15.79
C ILE A 21 -9.01 3.49 -16.53
N GLY A 22 -8.73 4.55 -15.79
CA GLY A 22 -8.19 5.80 -16.32
C GLY A 22 -6.81 5.60 -16.99
N LEU A 23 -6.40 6.56 -17.82
CA LEU A 23 -5.12 6.49 -18.54
C LEU A 23 -3.92 6.46 -17.59
N LEU A 24 -3.90 7.32 -16.56
CA LEU A 24 -2.78 7.44 -15.63
C LEU A 24 -2.47 6.12 -14.89
N PRO A 25 -3.44 5.44 -14.25
CA PRO A 25 -3.19 4.14 -13.64
C PRO A 25 -2.81 3.05 -14.64
N ARG A 26 -3.31 3.07 -15.89
CA ARG A 26 -2.85 2.16 -16.94
C ARG A 26 -1.36 2.29 -17.23
N PHE A 27 -0.89 3.52 -17.43
CA PHE A 27 0.54 3.77 -17.61
C PHE A 27 1.35 3.38 -16.38
N GLY A 28 0.83 3.67 -15.17
CA GLY A 28 1.46 3.25 -13.92
C GLY A 28 1.65 1.73 -13.83
N LEU A 29 0.60 0.95 -14.14
CA LEU A 29 0.67 -0.51 -14.19
C LEU A 29 1.69 -1.01 -15.22
N ALA A 30 1.68 -0.42 -16.42
CA ALA A 30 2.60 -0.81 -17.48
C ALA A 30 4.07 -0.50 -17.13
N ILE A 31 4.33 0.68 -16.59
CA ILE A 31 5.67 1.11 -16.16
C ILE A 31 6.16 0.23 -14.99
N GLY A 32 5.34 0.05 -13.96
CA GLY A 32 5.69 -0.79 -12.81
C GLY A 32 5.99 -2.23 -13.24
N ALA A 33 5.15 -2.82 -14.09
CA ALA A 33 5.37 -4.17 -14.62
C ALA A 33 6.63 -4.27 -15.49
N ALA A 34 6.96 -3.25 -16.31
CA ALA A 34 8.16 -3.21 -17.12
C ALA A 34 9.45 -3.07 -16.29
N LEU A 35 9.37 -2.31 -15.18
CA LEU A 35 10.51 -2.09 -14.29
C LEU A 35 10.91 -3.36 -13.52
N LEU A 36 10.00 -4.29 -13.26
CA LEU A 36 10.33 -5.54 -12.57
C LEU A 36 11.42 -6.34 -13.28
N PRO A 37 11.25 -6.78 -14.54
CA PRO A 37 12.30 -7.49 -15.26
C PRO A 37 13.51 -6.59 -15.54
N ALA A 38 13.31 -5.29 -15.77
CA ALA A 38 14.41 -4.35 -15.98
C ALA A 38 15.33 -4.25 -14.76
N SER A 39 14.77 -4.28 -13.55
CA SER A 39 15.52 -4.25 -12.29
C SER A 39 16.45 -5.45 -12.12
N LEU A 40 16.12 -6.59 -12.73
CA LEU A 40 16.89 -7.82 -12.65
C LEU A 40 18.01 -7.92 -13.71
N LEU A 41 18.01 -7.06 -14.74
CA LEU A 41 19.01 -7.08 -15.81
C LEU A 41 20.47 -7.05 -15.30
N PRO A 42 20.83 -6.29 -14.25
CA PRO A 42 22.19 -6.28 -13.75
C PRO A 42 22.71 -7.61 -13.21
N LEU A 43 21.82 -8.59 -12.96
CA LEU A 43 22.17 -9.93 -12.49
C LEU A 43 22.42 -10.92 -13.64
N ILE A 44 21.98 -10.60 -14.85
CA ILE A 44 22.10 -11.49 -16.01
C ILE A 44 23.58 -11.71 -16.34
N GLY A 45 23.99 -12.97 -16.53
CA GLY A 45 25.37 -13.35 -16.83
C GLY A 45 26.33 -13.25 -15.63
N ARG A 46 25.86 -12.92 -14.44
CA ARG A 46 26.68 -12.85 -13.23
C ARG A 46 26.51 -14.09 -12.35
N SER A 47 27.59 -14.50 -11.69
CA SER A 47 27.51 -15.46 -10.59
C SER A 47 26.86 -14.79 -9.38
N LEU A 48 25.67 -15.23 -8.99
CA LEU A 48 24.92 -14.64 -7.88
C LEU A 48 25.73 -14.63 -6.56
N ARG A 49 26.54 -15.68 -6.32
CA ARG A 49 27.38 -15.80 -5.12
C ARG A 49 28.53 -14.78 -5.09
N ARG A 50 29.01 -14.34 -6.26
CA ARG A 50 30.13 -13.38 -6.38
C ARG A 50 29.66 -11.95 -6.65
N THR A 51 28.36 -11.75 -6.79
CA THR A 51 27.79 -10.42 -7.05
C THR A 51 27.93 -9.55 -5.79
N PRO A 52 28.54 -8.35 -5.90
CA PRO A 52 28.74 -7.44 -4.78
C PRO A 52 27.42 -7.00 -4.14
N LEU A 53 27.42 -6.81 -2.80
CA LEU A 53 26.25 -6.34 -2.05
C LEU A 53 25.67 -5.04 -2.61
N ALA A 54 26.50 -4.13 -3.10
CA ALA A 54 26.03 -2.88 -3.70
C ALA A 54 25.13 -3.11 -4.95
N ILE A 55 25.40 -4.15 -5.73
CA ILE A 55 24.56 -4.51 -6.88
C ILE A 55 23.25 -5.13 -6.42
N TRP A 56 23.30 -6.01 -5.42
CA TRP A 56 22.07 -6.55 -4.81
C TRP A 56 21.20 -5.45 -4.22
N GLY A 57 21.82 -4.49 -3.50
CA GLY A 57 21.11 -3.34 -2.96
C GLY A 57 20.45 -2.49 -4.05
N MET A 58 21.15 -2.24 -5.16
CA MET A 58 20.60 -1.52 -6.31
C MET A 58 19.42 -2.27 -6.93
N VAL A 59 19.55 -3.56 -7.20
CA VAL A 59 18.49 -4.40 -7.78
C VAL A 59 17.27 -4.38 -6.87
N LEU A 60 17.46 -4.57 -5.56
CA LEU A 60 16.38 -4.60 -4.59
C LEU A 60 15.66 -3.25 -4.50
N ALA A 61 16.41 -2.13 -4.48
CA ALA A 61 15.82 -0.80 -4.46
C ALA A 61 14.99 -0.51 -5.72
N HIS A 62 15.49 -0.86 -6.91
CA HIS A 62 14.74 -0.66 -8.16
C HIS A 62 13.51 -1.57 -8.25
N THR A 63 13.61 -2.82 -7.78
CA THR A 63 12.44 -3.71 -7.63
C THR A 63 11.42 -3.09 -6.67
N GLY A 64 11.87 -2.48 -5.57
CA GLY A 64 11.01 -1.77 -4.64
C GLY A 64 10.26 -0.59 -5.30
N VAL A 65 10.94 0.19 -6.15
CA VAL A 65 10.29 1.24 -6.94
C VAL A 65 9.20 0.67 -7.85
N ALA A 66 9.50 -0.43 -8.55
CA ALA A 66 8.51 -1.10 -9.41
C ALA A 66 7.28 -1.57 -8.63
N VAL A 67 7.50 -2.19 -7.46
CA VAL A 67 6.42 -2.68 -6.58
C VAL A 67 5.60 -1.51 -6.03
N ALA A 68 6.23 -0.40 -5.61
CA ALA A 68 5.52 0.78 -5.13
C ALA A 68 4.65 1.41 -6.23
N ILE A 69 5.17 1.53 -7.46
CA ILE A 69 4.42 2.05 -8.61
C ILE A 69 3.22 1.14 -8.91
N LEU A 70 3.39 -0.19 -8.88
CA LEU A 70 2.28 -1.13 -9.05
C LEU A 70 1.23 -0.97 -7.96
N GLY A 71 1.64 -0.77 -6.70
CA GLY A 71 0.73 -0.50 -5.60
C GLY A 71 -0.08 0.77 -5.79
N MET A 72 0.57 1.90 -6.11
CA MET A 72 -0.09 3.18 -6.37
C MET A 72 -1.03 3.11 -7.58
N ALA A 73 -0.58 2.48 -8.67
CA ALA A 73 -1.41 2.33 -9.86
C ALA A 73 -2.61 1.42 -9.61
N SER A 74 -2.44 0.35 -8.82
CA SER A 74 -3.53 -0.55 -8.43
C SER A 74 -4.55 0.13 -7.51
N ASP A 75 -4.09 0.92 -6.53
CA ASP A 75 -4.98 1.72 -5.68
C ASP A 75 -5.83 2.68 -6.53
N SER A 76 -5.18 3.41 -7.44
CA SER A 76 -5.89 4.34 -8.35
C SER A 76 -6.84 3.64 -9.34
N ALA A 77 -6.49 2.43 -9.79
CA ALA A 77 -7.25 1.70 -10.81
C ALA A 77 -8.44 0.93 -10.25
N PHE A 78 -8.29 0.35 -9.05
CA PHE A 78 -9.18 -0.71 -8.56
C PHE A 78 -9.84 -0.40 -7.21
N THR A 79 -9.60 0.77 -6.62
CA THR A 79 -10.31 1.18 -5.41
C THR A 79 -11.82 1.22 -5.68
N GLN A 80 -12.56 0.60 -4.78
CA GLN A 80 -14.02 0.63 -4.78
C GLN A 80 -14.51 1.39 -3.57
N GLU A 81 -15.35 2.38 -3.81
CA GLU A 81 -15.95 3.22 -2.78
C GLU A 81 -17.45 2.97 -2.71
N LYS A 82 -17.98 2.95 -1.49
CA LYS A 82 -19.40 2.91 -1.22
C LYS A 82 -19.76 3.93 -0.16
N LEU A 83 -20.47 4.97 -0.55
CA LEU A 83 -21.10 5.92 0.36
C LEU A 83 -22.58 5.59 0.45
N THR A 84 -23.11 5.39 1.64
CA THR A 84 -24.49 5.01 1.86
C THR A 84 -24.97 5.45 3.26
N ALA A 85 -26.28 5.45 3.45
CA ALA A 85 -26.89 5.63 4.77
C ALA A 85 -27.46 4.29 5.26
N VAL A 86 -27.08 3.86 6.47
CA VAL A 86 -27.40 2.55 7.03
C VAL A 86 -28.05 2.65 8.39
N ARG A 87 -28.83 1.63 8.75
CA ARG A 87 -29.38 1.39 10.10
C ARG A 87 -28.73 0.16 10.72
N PRO A 88 -28.74 0.04 12.07
CA PRO A 88 -28.36 -1.21 12.74
C PRO A 88 -29.02 -2.44 12.12
N GLY A 89 -28.22 -3.47 11.83
CA GLY A 89 -28.64 -4.71 11.17
C GLY A 89 -28.53 -4.68 9.64
N GLU A 90 -28.39 -3.53 8.98
CA GLU A 90 -28.24 -3.45 7.53
C GLU A 90 -26.83 -3.86 7.09
N ARG A 91 -26.74 -4.43 5.88
CA ARG A 91 -25.49 -4.94 5.28
C ARG A 91 -25.18 -4.22 3.99
N VAL A 92 -23.90 -3.89 3.79
CA VAL A 92 -23.39 -3.18 2.63
C VAL A 92 -22.23 -3.97 2.03
N ALA A 93 -22.27 -4.21 0.71
CA ALA A 93 -21.17 -4.86 0.00
C ALA A 93 -20.20 -3.80 -0.56
N VAL A 94 -18.89 -4.02 -0.38
CA VAL A 94 -17.81 -3.25 -0.99
C VAL A 94 -16.64 -4.16 -1.35
N GLY A 95 -16.30 -4.25 -2.63
CA GLY A 95 -15.31 -5.22 -3.10
C GLY A 95 -15.68 -6.65 -2.69
N PRO A 96 -14.75 -7.40 -2.10
CA PRO A 96 -15.02 -8.76 -1.65
C PRO A 96 -15.63 -8.84 -0.24
N TRP A 97 -15.98 -7.71 0.35
CA TRP A 97 -16.46 -7.62 1.73
C TRP A 97 -17.97 -7.38 1.80
N LEU A 98 -18.60 -8.05 2.76
CA LEU A 98 -19.94 -7.76 3.23
C LEU A 98 -19.84 -7.18 4.65
N VAL A 99 -20.20 -5.91 4.80
CA VAL A 99 -20.09 -5.17 6.05
C VAL A 99 -21.48 -4.99 6.65
N GLU A 100 -21.70 -5.53 7.85
CA GLU A 100 -22.91 -5.37 8.63
C GLU A 100 -22.70 -4.23 9.64
N PHE A 101 -23.59 -3.26 9.64
CA PHE A 101 -23.63 -2.18 10.61
C PHE A 101 -24.38 -2.65 11.84
N ARG A 102 -23.69 -2.75 13.00
CA ARG A 102 -24.26 -3.34 14.22
C ARG A 102 -24.90 -2.32 15.14
N ASP A 103 -24.12 -1.33 15.56
CA ASP A 103 -24.57 -0.32 16.51
C ASP A 103 -23.66 0.91 16.47
N VAL A 104 -24.09 2.00 17.15
CA VAL A 104 -23.29 3.18 17.45
C VAL A 104 -23.47 3.54 18.92
N LEU A 105 -22.37 3.53 19.66
CA LEU A 105 -22.36 3.81 21.10
C LEU A 105 -21.57 5.09 21.39
N PRO A 106 -22.06 5.95 22.29
CA PRO A 106 -21.28 7.08 22.78
C PRO A 106 -20.18 6.58 23.74
N ILE A 107 -18.96 7.04 23.50
CA ILE A 107 -17.80 6.75 24.34
C ILE A 107 -17.08 8.05 24.70
N ALA A 108 -16.27 8.03 25.77
CA ALA A 108 -15.46 9.17 26.18
C ALA A 108 -14.01 8.77 26.37
N GLY A 109 -13.11 9.64 25.94
CA GLY A 109 -11.66 9.57 26.18
C GLY A 109 -11.19 10.68 27.10
N PRO A 110 -9.87 10.81 27.30
CA PRO A 110 -9.30 11.79 28.24
C PRO A 110 -9.64 13.25 27.91
N ASN A 111 -9.75 13.62 26.62
CA ASN A 111 -9.99 14.98 26.15
C ASN A 111 -10.96 15.03 24.96
N TRP A 112 -11.72 13.97 24.71
CA TRP A 112 -12.69 13.88 23.63
C TRP A 112 -13.89 13.01 24.04
N THR A 113 -15.01 13.22 23.36
CA THR A 113 -16.13 12.27 23.30
C THR A 113 -16.25 11.74 21.89
N ALA A 114 -16.79 10.55 21.71
CA ALA A 114 -16.98 10.00 20.36
C ALA A 114 -18.26 9.18 20.25
N LEU A 115 -18.70 9.05 19.01
CA LEU A 115 -19.63 8.04 18.56
C LEU A 115 -18.81 6.92 17.93
N ASP A 116 -18.85 5.73 18.54
CA ASP A 116 -18.12 4.53 18.15
C ASP A 116 -19.07 3.58 17.43
N ALA A 117 -18.85 3.33 16.14
CA ALA A 117 -19.66 2.39 15.39
C ALA A 117 -19.04 1.00 15.44
N GLU A 118 -19.83 -0.02 15.68
CA GLU A 118 -19.43 -1.42 15.52
C GLU A 118 -19.86 -1.93 14.15
N LEU A 119 -18.87 -2.30 13.31
CA LEU A 119 -19.07 -2.91 12.03
C LEU A 119 -18.51 -4.32 12.01
N ARG A 120 -19.29 -5.27 11.51
CA ARG A 120 -18.83 -6.64 11.30
C ARG A 120 -18.62 -6.89 9.83
N ALA A 121 -17.36 -6.93 9.41
CA ALA A 121 -16.98 -7.18 8.04
C ALA A 121 -16.66 -8.66 7.82
N SER A 122 -17.26 -9.28 6.79
CA SER A 122 -17.04 -10.68 6.45
C SER A 122 -16.53 -10.83 5.01
N ARG A 123 -15.61 -11.80 4.82
CA ARG A 123 -15.07 -12.15 3.53
C ARG A 123 -14.78 -13.65 3.48
N GLY A 124 -15.55 -14.39 2.69
CA GLY A 124 -15.53 -15.85 2.75
C GLY A 124 -15.85 -16.37 4.15
N THR A 125 -14.94 -17.12 4.77
CA THR A 125 -15.07 -17.61 6.15
C THR A 125 -14.47 -16.65 7.20
N GLY A 126 -13.73 -15.63 6.77
CA GLY A 126 -13.11 -14.67 7.67
C GLY A 126 -14.09 -13.58 8.09
N VAL A 127 -13.98 -13.19 9.36
CA VAL A 127 -14.76 -12.11 9.95
C VAL A 127 -13.82 -11.21 10.73
N THR A 128 -13.94 -9.89 10.56
CA THR A 128 -13.25 -8.87 11.35
C THR A 128 -14.23 -7.85 11.88
N VAL A 129 -13.91 -7.20 13.00
CA VAL A 129 -14.69 -6.10 13.58
C VAL A 129 -13.93 -4.81 13.34
N LEU A 130 -14.63 -3.79 12.89
CA LEU A 130 -14.11 -2.45 12.65
C LEU A 130 -14.90 -1.46 13.50
N ASN A 131 -14.17 -0.54 14.13
CA ASN A 131 -14.76 0.49 15.00
C ASN A 131 -14.37 1.89 14.51
N PRO A 132 -14.98 2.40 13.43
CA PRO A 132 -14.78 3.79 13.03
C PRO A 132 -15.47 4.73 14.01
N GLN A 133 -14.83 5.87 14.32
CA GLN A 133 -15.31 6.81 15.32
C GLN A 133 -15.49 8.20 14.73
N SER A 134 -16.50 8.92 15.20
CA SER A 134 -16.60 10.37 15.03
C SER A 134 -16.29 11.01 16.39
N ARG A 135 -15.11 11.65 16.52
CA ARG A 135 -14.60 12.24 17.75
C ARG A 135 -14.84 13.72 17.79
N TYR A 136 -15.28 14.22 18.94
CA TYR A 136 -15.40 15.63 19.25
C TYR A 136 -14.42 16.02 20.36
N PHE A 137 -13.58 17.02 20.07
CA PHE A 137 -12.67 17.66 21.02
C PHE A 137 -13.27 18.98 21.45
N ALA A 138 -13.24 19.29 22.76
CA ALA A 138 -13.82 20.53 23.30
C ALA A 138 -12.88 21.72 23.13
N GLU A 139 -11.56 21.51 23.20
CA GLU A 139 -10.55 22.57 23.10
C GLU A 139 -9.37 22.16 22.20
N PRO A 140 -9.20 22.81 21.03
CA PRO A 140 -10.19 23.68 20.37
C PRO A 140 -11.38 22.85 19.87
N PRO A 141 -12.59 23.44 19.76
CA PRO A 141 -13.77 22.73 19.30
C PRO A 141 -13.54 22.17 17.88
N THR A 142 -13.44 20.87 17.77
CA THR A 142 -13.11 20.18 16.50
C THR A 142 -13.74 18.79 16.46
N THR A 143 -14.34 18.45 15.33
CA THR A 143 -14.78 17.08 15.05
C THR A 143 -13.82 16.41 14.08
N THR A 144 -13.39 15.19 14.40
CA THR A 144 -12.54 14.37 13.51
C THR A 144 -13.17 13.00 13.32
N ASN A 145 -13.03 12.44 12.11
CA ASN A 145 -13.45 11.08 11.83
C ASN A 145 -12.25 10.15 11.86
N GLU A 146 -12.26 9.22 12.81
CA GLU A 146 -11.24 8.19 12.93
C GLU A 146 -11.66 6.97 12.10
N ALA A 147 -10.93 6.73 11.00
CA ALA A 147 -11.19 5.59 10.17
C ALA A 147 -10.77 4.29 10.83
N ALA A 148 -11.60 3.26 10.77
CA ALA A 148 -11.18 1.90 11.07
C ALA A 148 -10.64 1.21 9.81
N ILE A 149 -9.50 0.54 9.95
CA ILE A 149 -8.77 -0.04 8.81
C ILE A 149 -8.46 -1.51 9.13
N ASP A 150 -8.93 -2.41 8.28
CA ASP A 150 -8.47 -3.80 8.26
C ASP A 150 -7.45 -4.00 7.14
N THR A 151 -6.27 -4.47 7.50
CA THR A 151 -5.17 -4.67 6.55
C THR A 151 -4.94 -6.14 6.29
N SER A 152 -5.13 -6.53 5.03
CA SER A 152 -4.82 -7.87 4.52
C SER A 152 -3.63 -7.81 3.56
N TRP A 153 -3.02 -8.95 3.25
CA TRP A 153 -1.89 -9.02 2.31
C TRP A 153 -2.23 -8.46 0.90
N ASN A 154 -3.47 -8.56 0.48
CA ASN A 154 -3.95 -8.18 -0.86
C ASN A 154 -4.75 -6.88 -0.89
N GLY A 155 -4.80 -6.11 0.21
CA GLY A 155 -5.48 -4.82 0.25
C GLY A 155 -5.95 -4.41 1.63
N GLN A 156 -6.68 -3.29 1.68
CA GLN A 156 -7.20 -2.71 2.92
C GLN A 156 -8.68 -2.40 2.78
N LEU A 157 -9.45 -2.71 3.83
CA LEU A 157 -10.81 -2.26 4.01
C LEU A 157 -10.79 -1.05 4.96
N TYR A 158 -11.29 0.09 4.49
CA TYR A 158 -11.48 1.30 5.28
C TYR A 158 -12.95 1.51 5.57
N ALA A 159 -13.26 1.94 6.77
CA ALA A 159 -14.59 2.36 7.17
C ALA A 159 -14.53 3.70 7.89
N VAL A 160 -15.42 4.60 7.53
CA VAL A 160 -15.58 5.91 8.19
C VAL A 160 -17.04 6.09 8.54
N LEU A 161 -17.30 6.45 9.82
CA LEU A 161 -18.60 6.87 10.31
C LEU A 161 -18.79 8.36 9.99
N GLY A 162 -19.86 8.69 9.28
CA GLY A 162 -20.27 10.07 9.04
C GLY A 162 -21.39 10.51 9.99
N GLU A 163 -22.09 11.57 9.63
CA GLU A 163 -23.15 12.17 10.42
C GLU A 163 -24.44 11.33 10.43
N PRO A 164 -25.24 11.38 11.52
CA PRO A 164 -26.57 10.82 11.51
C PRO A 164 -27.47 11.62 10.56
N THR A 165 -28.39 10.93 9.91
CA THR A 165 -29.41 11.54 9.07
C THR A 165 -30.75 11.68 9.81
N ASP A 166 -31.64 12.55 9.35
CA ASP A 166 -32.94 12.85 9.96
C ASP A 166 -33.85 11.61 10.11
N GLN A 167 -33.54 10.51 9.44
CA GLN A 167 -34.34 9.27 9.48
C GLN A 167 -33.76 8.19 10.42
N GLY A 168 -32.86 8.55 11.33
CA GLY A 168 -32.18 7.60 12.23
C GLY A 168 -31.25 6.62 11.50
N ARG A 169 -30.72 7.03 10.32
CA ARG A 169 -29.68 6.33 9.58
C ARG A 169 -28.34 7.03 9.79
N TRP A 170 -27.27 6.30 9.65
CA TRP A 170 -25.91 6.80 9.75
C TRP A 170 -25.26 6.83 8.38
N GLN A 171 -24.58 7.90 8.04
CA GLN A 171 -23.73 7.91 6.88
C GLN A 171 -22.54 6.97 7.12
N LEU A 172 -22.35 6.03 6.22
CA LEU A 172 -21.25 5.08 6.25
C LEU A 172 -20.48 5.17 4.91
N ARG A 173 -19.19 5.39 5.01
CA ARG A 173 -18.31 5.43 3.85
C ARG A 173 -17.30 4.29 3.96
N LEU A 174 -17.31 3.41 2.97
CA LEU A 174 -16.46 2.22 2.90
C LEU A 174 -15.58 2.30 1.66
N TRP A 175 -14.31 1.87 1.79
CA TRP A 175 -13.43 1.66 0.66
C TRP A 175 -12.78 0.30 0.74
N TRP A 176 -12.78 -0.40 -0.37
CA TRP A 176 -11.88 -1.52 -0.59
C TRP A 176 -10.74 -1.04 -1.49
N LYS A 177 -9.50 -1.13 -1.01
CA LYS A 177 -8.27 -0.70 -1.67
C LYS A 177 -7.39 -1.90 -1.97
N PRO A 178 -7.58 -2.59 -3.12
CA PRO A 178 -6.79 -3.76 -3.46
C PRO A 178 -5.33 -3.38 -3.75
N PHE A 179 -4.41 -4.22 -3.25
CA PHE A 179 -2.96 -4.11 -3.46
C PHE A 179 -2.29 -2.83 -2.97
N VAL A 180 -2.99 -1.95 -2.26
CA VAL A 180 -2.40 -0.75 -1.65
C VAL A 180 -1.22 -1.08 -0.72
N THR A 181 -1.21 -2.26 -0.11
CA THR A 181 -0.13 -2.78 0.73
C THR A 181 1.20 -2.92 0.00
N LEU A 182 1.19 -3.04 -1.35
CA LEU A 182 2.41 -3.04 -2.17
C LEU A 182 3.19 -1.72 -2.09
N ILE A 183 2.53 -0.60 -1.78
CA ILE A 183 3.20 0.69 -1.58
C ILE A 183 4.18 0.58 -0.41
N TRP A 184 3.73 0.03 0.72
CA TRP A 184 4.55 -0.19 1.91
C TRP A 184 5.66 -1.20 1.67
N LEU A 185 5.34 -2.32 1.00
CA LEU A 185 6.33 -3.33 0.63
C LEU A 185 7.41 -2.72 -0.28
N GLY A 186 7.00 -1.94 -1.29
CA GLY A 186 7.92 -1.24 -2.19
C GLY A 186 8.82 -0.27 -1.44
N GLY A 187 8.26 0.54 -0.53
CA GLY A 187 9.00 1.46 0.33
C GLY A 187 10.04 0.74 1.21
N PHE A 188 9.65 -0.38 1.82
CA PHE A 188 10.57 -1.22 2.59
C PHE A 188 11.71 -1.77 1.73
N LEU A 189 11.42 -2.27 0.54
CA LEU A 189 12.43 -2.79 -0.39
C LEU A 189 13.41 -1.69 -0.84
N ILE A 190 12.92 -0.46 -1.08
CA ILE A 190 13.75 0.70 -1.43
C ILE A 190 14.70 1.01 -0.27
N ALA A 191 14.19 1.15 0.94
CA ALA A 191 14.98 1.48 2.12
C ALA A 191 16.04 0.41 2.41
N PHE A 192 15.63 -0.85 2.42
CA PHE A 192 16.54 -1.98 2.65
C PHE A 192 17.57 -2.13 1.55
N GLY A 193 17.16 -1.98 0.28
CA GLY A 193 18.07 -2.01 -0.86
C GLY A 193 19.11 -0.88 -0.81
N GLY A 194 18.68 0.33 -0.45
CA GLY A 194 19.56 1.48 -0.25
C GLY A 194 20.59 1.24 0.87
N ALA A 195 20.14 0.73 2.01
CA ALA A 195 21.01 0.37 3.14
C ALA A 195 22.04 -0.71 2.74
N LEU A 196 21.62 -1.73 2.01
CA LEU A 196 22.49 -2.79 1.51
C LEU A 196 23.52 -2.27 0.51
N ALA A 197 23.12 -1.36 -0.39
CA ALA A 197 24.03 -0.72 -1.35
C ALA A 197 25.09 0.13 -0.64
N LEU A 198 24.69 0.88 0.40
CA LEU A 198 25.59 1.68 1.21
C LEU A 198 26.59 0.80 1.99
N ALA A 199 26.11 -0.24 2.66
CA ALA A 199 26.93 -1.21 3.36
C ALA A 199 27.98 -1.83 2.41
N GLY A 200 27.56 -2.24 1.20
CA GLY A 200 28.47 -2.78 0.19
C GLY A 200 29.57 -1.81 -0.26
N ARG A 201 29.33 -0.49 -0.20
CA ARG A 201 30.34 0.54 -0.50
C ARG A 201 31.31 0.73 0.66
N VAL A 202 30.81 0.79 1.89
CA VAL A 202 31.62 0.99 3.10
C VAL A 202 32.58 -0.17 3.31
N PHE A 203 32.11 -1.40 3.19
CA PHE A 203 32.96 -2.59 3.34
C PHE A 203 34.01 -2.76 2.24
N ARG A 204 33.83 -2.17 1.06
CA ARG A 204 34.84 -2.15 -0.01
C ARG A 204 35.93 -1.12 0.18
N ARG A 205 35.75 -0.10 1.02
CA ARG A 205 36.76 0.92 1.35
C ARG A 205 37.70 0.43 2.43
N ARG A 206 38.20 -0.82 2.41
CA ARG A 206 39.36 -1.18 3.19
C ARG A 206 40.57 -0.44 2.62
N PRO A 207 41.38 0.25 3.43
CA PRO A 207 42.57 0.96 2.94
C PRO A 207 43.47 -0.07 2.29
N GLN A 208 43.87 0.17 1.04
CA GLN A 208 45.05 -0.49 0.47
C GLN A 208 46.22 -0.07 1.35
N GLY A 209 46.83 -1.05 1.99
CA GLY A 209 47.95 -0.83 2.88
C GLY A 209 49.02 0.06 2.23
N PHE A 210 49.46 1.07 2.95
CA PHE A 210 50.64 1.85 2.67
C PHE A 210 51.78 0.89 2.26
N TYR A 211 52.13 0.85 0.99
CA TYR A 211 53.40 0.28 0.56
C TYR A 211 54.49 1.10 1.19
N ARG A 212 55.08 0.55 2.22
CA ARG A 212 56.25 1.06 2.89
C ARG A 212 57.38 0.99 1.85
N THR A 213 57.68 2.11 1.23
CA THR A 213 58.95 2.26 0.47
C THR A 213 60.10 2.13 1.46
N GLY A 214 60.80 0.99 1.39
CA GLY A 214 62.03 0.81 2.10
C GLY A 214 63.12 1.79 1.62
N PRO A 215 64.04 2.23 2.47
CA PRO A 215 65.11 3.10 2.05
C PRO A 215 66.06 2.35 1.11
N PHE A 216 66.31 2.96 -0.04
CA PHE A 216 67.44 2.57 -0.87
C PHE A 216 68.75 2.94 -0.10
N VAL A 217 69.58 1.96 0.20
CA VAL A 217 70.99 2.09 0.55
C VAL A 217 71.82 1.73 -0.67
#